data_905dab6b07e7b5cc32517d5195d969c2
#
_entry.id   905dab6b07e7b5cc32517d5195d969c2
#
_cell.length_a   1.000
_cell.length_b   1.000
_cell.length_c   1.000
_cell.angle_alpha   90.00
_cell.angle_beta   90.00
_cell.angle_gamma   90.00
#
_symmetry.space_group_name_H-M   'P 1'
#
loop_
_entity.id
_entity.type
_entity.pdbx_description
1 polymer ?
#
loop_
_entity_poly.entity_id
_entity_poly.type
_entity_poly.pdbx_seq_one_letter_code
_entity_poly.pdbx_strand_id
1 'polypeptide(L)'
;MSVSEATQAEQLRPRAVVYLYTQTGQLREAAEALTAPMEAGGWSIRWVEVLPREAFPFPWPLRRFFGVFGQAVDPEGFVELVEPPGGFSPAPDELVILAYQVWYLAPSLPIRSLLTAHPEAVRERDVVSLIACRNMWYSAAVETSGLLRDAGARRVDVVAATDTRPSSTTLVTTLRWLLTGKRDPFLWFGRAGVGDDELARVAEVGQRIATSQSCPKEAAPIVPTLAAADLLAGRVFRRWAGLVRSGRRIGPAAHAATLGAFVLGLAVAIVVGLPLVALAALIGGVRFAALVQRVVYRRISFGHTGSDKAVFA
;
A
#
# COMPACT_ATOMS: atom_id res chain seq x y z
N MET A 1 -43.26 10.10 -3.76
CA MET A 1 -42.00 10.30 -4.47
C MET A 1 -42.15 9.79 -5.89
N SER A 2 -42.00 10.65 -6.88
CA SER A 2 -42.09 10.22 -8.28
C SER A 2 -40.79 9.47 -8.67
N VAL A 3 -40.91 8.61 -9.73
CA VAL A 3 -39.72 7.89 -10.26
C VAL A 3 -38.59 8.87 -10.64
N SER A 4 -38.93 10.08 -11.09
CA SER A 4 -38.02 11.16 -11.44
C SER A 4 -37.28 11.70 -10.21
N GLU A 5 -37.95 11.88 -9.06
CA GLU A 5 -37.32 12.36 -7.81
C GLU A 5 -36.39 11.31 -7.19
N ALA A 6 -36.75 10.01 -7.30
CA ALA A 6 -35.86 8.93 -6.85
C ALA A 6 -34.60 8.84 -7.69
N THR A 7 -34.68 8.98 -9.01
CA THR A 7 -33.53 8.97 -9.94
C THR A 7 -32.64 10.19 -9.71
N GLN A 8 -33.22 11.35 -9.43
CA GLN A 8 -32.47 12.60 -9.16
C GLN A 8 -31.79 12.56 -7.78
N ALA A 9 -32.44 11.97 -6.77
CA ALA A 9 -31.83 11.75 -5.45
C ALA A 9 -30.68 10.73 -5.49
N GLU A 10 -30.75 9.72 -6.35
CA GLU A 10 -29.70 8.74 -6.57
C GLU A 10 -28.50 9.32 -7.31
N GLN A 11 -28.69 10.28 -8.22
CA GLN A 11 -27.64 11.01 -8.91
C GLN A 11 -26.89 12.02 -8.01
N LEU A 12 -27.49 12.45 -6.89
CA LEU A 12 -26.91 13.39 -5.93
C LEU A 12 -26.10 12.71 -4.81
N ARG A 13 -26.12 11.38 -4.72
CA ARG A 13 -25.35 10.67 -3.71
C ARG A 13 -23.85 10.74 -4.01
N PRO A 14 -23.00 11.03 -3.01
CA PRO A 14 -21.57 10.92 -3.20
C PRO A 14 -21.20 9.48 -3.55
N ARG A 15 -20.23 9.31 -4.46
CA ARG A 15 -19.85 8.00 -4.99
C ARG A 15 -18.36 7.76 -4.85
N ALA A 16 -17.99 6.51 -4.63
CA ALA A 16 -16.60 6.09 -4.67
C ALA A 16 -16.44 4.76 -5.43
N VAL A 17 -15.29 4.61 -6.09
CA VAL A 17 -14.86 3.34 -6.65
C VAL A 17 -13.66 2.82 -5.85
N VAL A 18 -13.69 1.55 -5.48
CA VAL A 18 -12.60 0.85 -4.81
C VAL A 18 -11.91 -0.07 -5.81
N TYR A 19 -10.69 0.30 -6.23
CA TYR A 19 -9.80 -0.62 -6.95
C TYR A 19 -9.02 -1.45 -5.93
N LEU A 20 -9.22 -2.76 -5.95
CA LEU A 20 -8.70 -3.66 -4.94
C LEU A 20 -7.92 -4.82 -5.55
N TYR A 21 -6.70 -5.05 -5.06
CA TYR A 21 -6.02 -6.33 -5.22
C TYR A 21 -5.63 -6.89 -3.85
N THR A 22 -6.14 -8.06 -3.51
CA THR A 22 -5.81 -8.76 -2.26
C THR A 22 -5.60 -10.25 -2.49
N GLN A 23 -4.58 -10.83 -1.84
CA GLN A 23 -4.33 -12.27 -1.85
C GLN A 23 -4.84 -12.95 -0.58
N THR A 24 -4.76 -12.24 0.55
CA THR A 24 -5.01 -12.80 1.88
C THR A 24 -6.37 -12.43 2.44
N GLY A 25 -7.12 -11.57 1.76
CA GLY A 25 -8.37 -11.00 2.25
C GLY A 25 -8.20 -9.81 3.21
N GLN A 26 -7.04 -9.64 3.86
CA GLN A 26 -6.82 -8.58 4.85
C GLN A 26 -7.06 -7.17 4.30
N LEU A 27 -6.64 -6.91 3.07
CA LEU A 27 -6.83 -5.59 2.47
C LEU A 27 -8.32 -5.32 2.18
N ARG A 28 -9.11 -6.36 1.89
CA ARG A 28 -10.56 -6.26 1.78
C ARG A 28 -11.17 -5.89 3.14
N GLU A 29 -10.77 -6.56 4.22
CA GLU A 29 -11.20 -6.21 5.58
C GLU A 29 -10.94 -4.72 5.91
N ALA A 30 -9.76 -4.22 5.54
CA ALA A 30 -9.42 -2.80 5.73
C ALA A 30 -10.22 -1.86 4.82
N ALA A 31 -10.49 -2.25 3.58
CA ALA A 31 -11.28 -1.45 2.65
C ALA A 31 -12.76 -1.42 3.05
N GLU A 32 -13.31 -2.53 3.51
CA GLU A 32 -14.66 -2.61 4.07
C GLU A 32 -14.78 -1.77 5.35
N ALA A 33 -13.79 -1.83 6.24
CA ALA A 33 -13.74 -0.96 7.43
C ALA A 33 -13.76 0.53 7.05
N LEU A 34 -13.04 0.92 5.99
CA LEU A 34 -13.03 2.31 5.50
C LEU A 34 -14.38 2.71 4.88
N THR A 35 -14.99 1.82 4.09
CA THR A 35 -16.17 2.17 3.27
C THR A 35 -17.49 1.98 4.00
N ALA A 36 -17.60 1.10 4.99
CA ALA A 36 -18.85 0.86 5.72
C ALA A 36 -19.43 2.14 6.37
N PRO A 37 -18.65 3.01 7.04
CA PRO A 37 -19.17 4.29 7.51
C PRO A 37 -19.56 5.26 6.38
N MET A 38 -18.90 5.18 5.22
CA MET A 38 -19.26 5.98 4.05
C MET A 38 -20.61 5.53 3.51
N GLU A 39 -20.85 4.22 3.36
CA GLU A 39 -22.13 3.66 2.95
C GLU A 39 -23.25 4.02 3.93
N ALA A 40 -22.99 3.92 5.24
CA ALA A 40 -23.91 4.39 6.29
C ALA A 40 -24.20 5.89 6.18
N GLY A 41 -23.24 6.69 5.71
CA GLY A 41 -23.37 8.11 5.39
C GLY A 41 -24.04 8.42 4.05
N GLY A 42 -24.56 7.40 3.34
CA GLY A 42 -25.30 7.55 2.08
C GLY A 42 -24.45 7.52 0.81
N TRP A 43 -23.16 7.18 0.89
CA TRP A 43 -22.30 6.99 -0.28
C TRP A 43 -22.68 5.71 -1.03
N SER A 44 -22.52 5.73 -2.35
CA SER A 44 -22.57 4.53 -3.20
C SER A 44 -21.16 4.06 -3.48
N ILE A 45 -20.85 2.81 -3.11
CA ILE A 45 -19.51 2.23 -3.26
C ILE A 45 -19.52 1.18 -4.36
N ARG A 46 -18.68 1.37 -5.37
CA ARG A 46 -18.47 0.43 -6.46
C ARG A 46 -17.14 -0.29 -6.27
N TRP A 47 -17.15 -1.62 -6.29
CA TRP A 47 -15.97 -2.45 -6.13
C TRP A 47 -15.45 -2.95 -7.47
N VAL A 48 -14.17 -2.80 -7.71
CA VAL A 48 -13.46 -3.28 -8.90
C VAL A 48 -12.23 -4.07 -8.47
N GLU A 49 -12.27 -5.38 -8.70
CA GLU A 49 -11.10 -6.22 -8.43
C GLU A 49 -10.07 -6.07 -9.54
N VAL A 50 -8.84 -5.77 -9.17
CA VAL A 50 -7.71 -5.64 -10.10
C VAL A 50 -7.03 -6.99 -10.23
N LEU A 51 -7.51 -7.81 -11.15
CA LEU A 51 -7.06 -9.19 -11.30
C LEU A 51 -5.92 -9.30 -12.31
N PRO A 52 -4.76 -9.86 -11.96
CA PRO A 52 -3.76 -10.24 -12.94
C PRO A 52 -4.24 -11.44 -13.76
N ARG A 53 -3.89 -11.49 -15.06
CA ARG A 53 -4.26 -12.61 -15.95
C ARG A 53 -3.72 -13.94 -15.42
N GLU A 54 -2.51 -13.94 -14.88
CA GLU A 54 -1.95 -15.08 -14.16
C GLU A 54 -2.03 -14.81 -12.65
N ALA A 55 -2.87 -15.57 -11.96
CA ALA A 55 -3.06 -15.43 -10.52
C ALA A 55 -1.78 -15.74 -9.74
N PHE A 56 -1.46 -14.92 -8.76
CA PHE A 56 -0.40 -15.24 -7.80
C PHE A 56 -0.92 -16.24 -6.76
N PRO A 57 -0.10 -17.25 -6.42
CA PRO A 57 -0.53 -18.29 -5.48
C PRO A 57 -0.67 -17.76 -4.06
N PHE A 58 -1.65 -18.29 -3.33
CA PHE A 58 -1.74 -18.15 -1.88
C PHE A 58 -2.25 -19.47 -1.28
N PRO A 59 -1.57 -20.07 -0.28
CA PRO A 59 -0.26 -19.67 0.28
C PRO A 59 0.87 -19.68 -0.76
N TRP A 60 1.92 -18.91 -0.49
CA TRP A 60 3.05 -18.80 -1.40
C TRP A 60 3.97 -20.01 -1.30
N PRO A 61 4.23 -20.77 -2.39
CA PRO A 61 5.38 -21.67 -2.44
C PRO A 61 6.68 -20.85 -2.29
N LEU A 62 7.59 -21.31 -1.44
CA LEU A 62 8.83 -20.56 -1.10
C LEU A 62 9.62 -20.09 -2.33
N ARG A 63 9.74 -20.97 -3.35
CA ARG A 63 10.41 -20.62 -4.62
C ARG A 63 9.70 -19.50 -5.38
N ARG A 64 8.36 -19.51 -5.41
CA ARG A 64 7.56 -18.46 -6.04
C ARG A 64 7.63 -17.16 -5.27
N PHE A 65 7.59 -17.24 -3.93
CA PHE A 65 7.74 -16.08 -3.06
C PHE A 65 9.04 -15.32 -3.35
N PHE A 66 10.20 -15.99 -3.33
CA PHE A 66 11.46 -15.31 -3.67
C PHE A 66 11.62 -15.03 -5.17
N GLY A 67 11.01 -15.82 -6.03
CA GLY A 67 11.09 -15.67 -7.49
C GLY A 67 10.43 -14.41 -8.02
N VAL A 68 9.39 -13.91 -7.33
CA VAL A 68 8.69 -12.66 -7.72
C VAL A 68 9.45 -11.40 -7.30
N PHE A 69 10.42 -11.51 -6.36
CA PHE A 69 11.14 -10.38 -5.80
C PHE A 69 11.67 -9.41 -6.87
N GLY A 70 12.44 -9.91 -7.84
CA GLY A 70 13.05 -9.08 -8.86
C GLY A 70 12.04 -8.26 -9.66
N GLN A 71 10.89 -8.86 -10.00
CA GLN A 71 9.82 -8.18 -10.73
C GLN A 71 9.03 -7.22 -9.82
N ALA A 72 8.78 -7.63 -8.58
CA ALA A 72 8.00 -6.83 -7.63
C ALA A 72 8.66 -5.51 -7.27
N VAL A 73 10.01 -5.48 -7.17
CA VAL A 73 10.76 -4.25 -6.81
C VAL A 73 11.31 -3.49 -8.03
N ASP A 74 11.16 -4.04 -9.24
CA ASP A 74 11.52 -3.37 -10.48
C ASP A 74 10.45 -2.33 -10.82
N PRO A 75 10.80 -1.03 -10.98
CA PRO A 75 9.84 -0.02 -11.41
C PRO A 75 9.16 -0.34 -12.75
N GLU A 76 9.84 -1.07 -13.63
CA GLU A 76 9.30 -1.54 -14.91
C GLU A 76 8.57 -2.89 -14.79
N GLY A 77 8.49 -3.45 -13.59
CA GLY A 77 7.79 -4.72 -13.34
C GLY A 77 6.30 -4.61 -13.63
N PHE A 78 5.83 -5.43 -14.55
CA PHE A 78 4.47 -5.38 -15.10
C PHE A 78 3.85 -6.78 -15.11
N VAL A 79 2.52 -6.83 -14.98
CA VAL A 79 1.69 -8.02 -15.22
C VAL A 79 0.46 -7.62 -16.03
N GLU A 80 0.03 -8.46 -16.95
CA GLU A 80 -1.22 -8.25 -17.66
C GLU A 80 -2.42 -8.35 -16.71
N LEU A 81 -3.36 -7.43 -16.85
CA LEU A 81 -4.59 -7.40 -16.08
C LEU A 81 -5.77 -7.95 -16.90
N VAL A 82 -6.74 -8.48 -16.19
CA VAL A 82 -8.05 -8.78 -16.75
C VAL A 82 -8.89 -7.51 -16.64
N GLU A 83 -9.29 -6.95 -17.77
CA GLU A 83 -10.17 -5.80 -17.76
C GLU A 83 -11.57 -6.17 -17.24
N PRO A 84 -12.11 -5.43 -16.27
CA PRO A 84 -13.46 -5.65 -15.80
C PRO A 84 -14.48 -5.17 -16.86
N PRO A 85 -15.73 -5.63 -16.80
CA PRO A 85 -16.80 -5.07 -17.63
C PRO A 85 -16.88 -3.55 -17.43
N GLY A 86 -16.77 -2.80 -18.53
CA GLY A 86 -16.76 -1.33 -18.51
C GLY A 86 -15.37 -0.68 -18.30
N GLY A 87 -14.29 -1.48 -18.26
CA GLY A 87 -12.92 -0.98 -18.10
C GLY A 87 -12.62 -0.46 -16.69
N PHE A 88 -11.51 0.26 -16.56
CA PHE A 88 -11.06 0.83 -15.28
C PHE A 88 -11.43 2.32 -15.09
N SER A 89 -12.15 2.94 -16.03
CA SER A 89 -12.52 4.34 -15.89
C SER A 89 -13.53 4.56 -14.76
N PRO A 90 -13.26 5.47 -13.81
CA PRO A 90 -14.26 5.89 -12.83
C PRO A 90 -15.25 6.88 -13.45
N ALA A 91 -16.44 6.97 -12.88
CA ALA A 91 -17.38 8.03 -13.24
C ALA A 91 -16.82 9.41 -12.82
N PRO A 92 -17.27 10.51 -13.47
CA PRO A 92 -16.69 11.85 -13.26
C PRO A 92 -16.67 12.34 -11.81
N ASP A 93 -17.61 11.93 -11.00
CA ASP A 93 -17.83 12.32 -9.61
C ASP A 93 -17.40 11.25 -8.59
N GLU A 94 -16.86 10.11 -9.02
CA GLU A 94 -16.36 9.08 -8.10
C GLU A 94 -15.04 9.48 -7.43
N LEU A 95 -15.01 9.39 -6.10
CA LEU A 95 -13.77 9.34 -5.34
C LEU A 95 -13.09 7.99 -5.61
N VAL A 96 -11.80 7.99 -5.90
CA VAL A 96 -11.07 6.74 -6.09
C VAL A 96 -10.44 6.29 -4.78
N ILE A 97 -10.75 5.07 -4.34
CA ILE A 97 -10.06 4.38 -3.26
C ILE A 97 -9.16 3.32 -3.90
N LEU A 98 -7.85 3.55 -3.88
CA LEU A 98 -6.86 2.64 -4.42
C LEU A 98 -6.31 1.77 -3.30
N ALA A 99 -6.82 0.54 -3.17
CA ALA A 99 -6.43 -0.38 -2.11
C ALA A 99 -5.36 -1.37 -2.60
N TYR A 100 -4.19 -1.41 -1.94
CA TYR A 100 -3.08 -2.26 -2.34
C TYR A 100 -2.25 -2.83 -1.20
N GLN A 101 -1.62 -3.96 -1.50
CA GLN A 101 -0.65 -4.64 -0.64
C GLN A 101 0.77 -4.17 -0.94
N VAL A 102 1.62 -4.24 0.07
CA VAL A 102 3.05 -3.96 -0.07
C VAL A 102 3.81 -5.27 -0.31
N TRP A 103 4.51 -5.35 -1.43
CA TRP A 103 5.38 -6.47 -1.79
C TRP A 103 6.83 -6.00 -1.85
N TYR A 104 7.67 -6.49 -0.93
CA TYR A 104 9.10 -6.12 -0.89
C TYR A 104 9.34 -4.60 -0.90
N LEU A 105 8.57 -3.86 -0.10
CA LEU A 105 8.63 -2.39 0.01
C LEU A 105 8.21 -1.63 -1.26
N ALA A 106 7.50 -2.29 -2.18
CA ALA A 106 6.92 -1.72 -3.39
C ALA A 106 5.41 -2.01 -3.43
N PRO A 107 4.61 -1.29 -4.23
CA PRO A 107 3.21 -1.67 -4.43
C PRO A 107 3.12 -3.02 -5.11
N SER A 108 2.06 -3.78 -4.82
CA SER A 108 1.80 -5.05 -5.49
C SER A 108 1.75 -4.87 -7.01
N LEU A 109 2.28 -5.85 -7.74
CA LEU A 109 2.39 -5.80 -9.20
C LEU A 109 1.07 -5.48 -9.91
N PRO A 110 -0.10 -6.05 -9.53
CA PRO A 110 -1.36 -5.71 -10.19
C PRO A 110 -1.71 -4.23 -10.06
N ILE A 111 -1.47 -3.62 -8.90
CA ILE A 111 -1.76 -2.19 -8.70
C ILE A 111 -0.76 -1.30 -9.43
N ARG A 112 0.53 -1.68 -9.47
CA ARG A 112 1.50 -0.98 -10.31
C ARG A 112 1.07 -1.03 -11.77
N SER A 113 0.67 -2.21 -12.27
CA SER A 113 0.22 -2.40 -13.65
C SER A 113 -1.04 -1.60 -13.96
N LEU A 114 -1.99 -1.50 -13.03
CA LEU A 114 -3.16 -0.64 -13.17
C LEU A 114 -2.75 0.82 -13.43
N LEU A 115 -1.88 1.36 -12.57
CA LEU A 115 -1.49 2.77 -12.66
C LEU A 115 -0.64 3.08 -13.90
N THR A 116 0.13 2.10 -14.41
CA THR A 116 0.99 2.30 -15.58
C THR A 116 0.28 2.04 -16.90
N ALA A 117 -0.59 1.03 -16.98
CA ALA A 117 -1.28 0.64 -18.20
C ALA A 117 -2.66 1.30 -18.36
N HIS A 118 -3.30 1.67 -17.25
CA HIS A 118 -4.65 2.23 -17.19
C HIS A 118 -4.69 3.54 -16.39
N PRO A 119 -3.94 4.60 -16.82
CA PRO A 119 -3.91 5.88 -16.10
C PRO A 119 -5.29 6.54 -16.01
N GLU A 120 -6.23 6.20 -16.87
CA GLU A 120 -7.63 6.64 -16.82
C GLU A 120 -8.32 6.26 -15.50
N ALA A 121 -7.87 5.21 -14.82
CA ALA A 121 -8.42 4.79 -13.53
C ALA A 121 -8.30 5.87 -12.44
N VAL A 122 -7.38 6.82 -12.60
CA VAL A 122 -7.08 7.83 -11.57
C VAL A 122 -6.93 9.25 -12.12
N ARG A 123 -6.92 9.42 -13.44
CA ARG A 123 -6.70 10.71 -14.08
C ARG A 123 -7.76 11.72 -13.66
N GLU A 124 -7.30 12.91 -13.21
CA GLU A 124 -8.14 14.01 -12.74
C GLU A 124 -9.08 13.66 -11.56
N ARG A 125 -8.73 12.61 -10.80
CA ARG A 125 -9.49 12.16 -9.62
C ARG A 125 -8.78 12.51 -8.32
N ASP A 126 -9.59 12.67 -7.28
CA ASP A 126 -9.11 12.61 -5.90
C ASP A 126 -8.97 11.14 -5.53
N VAL A 127 -7.84 10.78 -4.96
CA VAL A 127 -7.48 9.39 -4.65
C VAL A 127 -7.19 9.25 -3.16
N VAL A 128 -7.85 8.30 -2.53
CA VAL A 128 -7.49 7.78 -1.21
C VAL A 128 -6.70 6.48 -1.42
N SER A 129 -5.41 6.53 -1.16
CA SER A 129 -4.48 5.40 -1.27
C SER A 129 -4.54 4.59 0.03
N LEU A 130 -5.26 3.46 0.04
CA LEU A 130 -5.40 2.57 1.20
C LEU A 130 -4.38 1.45 1.17
N ILE A 131 -3.60 1.33 2.23
CA ILE A 131 -2.55 0.33 2.39
C ILE A 131 -2.90 -0.57 3.56
N ALA A 132 -2.84 -1.89 3.38
CA ALA A 132 -2.84 -2.84 4.48
C ALA A 132 -1.56 -3.68 4.44
N CYS A 133 -0.74 -3.58 5.47
CA CYS A 133 0.52 -4.30 5.53
C CYS A 133 0.98 -4.55 6.97
N ARG A 134 2.11 -5.22 7.12
CA ARG A 134 2.72 -5.48 8.41
C ARG A 134 3.08 -4.19 9.17
N ASN A 135 3.97 -3.35 8.62
CA ASN A 135 4.38 -2.07 9.21
C ASN A 135 5.35 -1.24 8.34
N MET A 136 5.90 -1.81 7.27
CA MET A 136 6.83 -1.13 6.35
C MET A 136 6.11 -0.86 5.02
N TRP A 137 5.62 0.35 4.84
CA TRP A 137 4.78 0.76 3.71
C TRP A 137 5.26 2.04 3.03
N TYR A 138 6.25 2.71 3.60
CA TYR A 138 6.64 4.07 3.21
C TYR A 138 7.24 4.15 1.80
N SER A 139 8.12 3.20 1.44
CA SER A 139 8.69 3.12 0.09
C SER A 139 7.63 2.81 -0.96
N ALA A 140 6.70 1.90 -0.64
CA ALA A 140 5.58 1.58 -1.51
C ALA A 140 4.66 2.79 -1.70
N ALA A 141 4.34 3.52 -0.64
CA ALA A 141 3.52 4.73 -0.72
C ALA A 141 4.19 5.84 -1.54
N VAL A 142 5.51 6.04 -1.38
CA VAL A 142 6.27 7.01 -2.20
C VAL A 142 6.24 6.64 -3.67
N GLU A 143 6.42 5.37 -4.01
CA GLU A 143 6.35 4.88 -5.38
C GLU A 143 4.94 5.03 -5.95
N THR A 144 3.90 4.58 -5.21
CA THR A 144 2.50 4.70 -5.63
C THR A 144 2.11 6.16 -5.84
N SER A 145 2.53 7.07 -4.94
CA SER A 145 2.25 8.50 -5.09
C SER A 145 2.94 9.09 -6.33
N GLY A 146 4.13 8.60 -6.70
CA GLY A 146 4.78 8.93 -7.96
C GLY A 146 3.95 8.48 -9.17
N LEU A 147 3.57 7.20 -9.20
CA LEU A 147 2.73 6.62 -10.26
C LEU A 147 1.38 7.33 -10.40
N LEU A 148 0.74 7.68 -9.29
CA LEU A 148 -0.52 8.43 -9.28
C LEU A 148 -0.35 9.83 -9.88
N ARG A 149 0.77 10.50 -9.56
CA ARG A 149 1.09 11.82 -10.14
C ARG A 149 1.34 11.72 -11.63
N ASP A 150 2.11 10.72 -12.07
CA ASP A 150 2.42 10.48 -13.50
C ASP A 150 1.15 10.08 -14.29
N ALA A 151 0.22 9.36 -13.64
CA ALA A 151 -1.10 9.03 -14.19
C ALA A 151 -2.08 10.22 -14.19
N GLY A 152 -1.72 11.36 -13.60
CA GLY A 152 -2.53 12.58 -13.61
C GLY A 152 -3.59 12.67 -12.52
N ALA A 153 -3.43 11.98 -11.39
CA ALA A 153 -4.32 12.15 -10.24
C ALA A 153 -4.26 13.60 -9.73
N ARG A 154 -5.43 14.16 -9.35
CA ARG A 154 -5.55 15.54 -8.89
C ARG A 154 -5.05 15.72 -7.46
N ARG A 155 -5.48 14.84 -6.55
CA ARG A 155 -5.11 14.83 -5.13
C ARG A 155 -4.91 13.40 -4.66
N VAL A 156 -3.94 13.22 -3.76
CA VAL A 156 -3.67 11.92 -3.14
C VAL A 156 -3.58 12.09 -1.63
N ASP A 157 -4.42 11.37 -0.93
CA ASP A 157 -4.37 11.14 0.50
C ASP A 157 -3.99 9.68 0.78
N VAL A 158 -3.40 9.41 1.94
CA VAL A 158 -2.95 8.06 2.30
C VAL A 158 -3.59 7.59 3.60
N VAL A 159 -4.12 6.38 3.58
CA VAL A 159 -4.60 5.64 4.76
C VAL A 159 -3.75 4.38 4.89
N ALA A 160 -3.12 4.19 6.04
CA ALA A 160 -2.31 3.00 6.29
C ALA A 160 -2.89 2.21 7.47
N ALA A 161 -3.29 0.98 7.20
CA ALA A 161 -3.68 -0.01 8.19
C ALA A 161 -2.51 -0.96 8.45
N THR A 162 -1.97 -0.99 9.65
CA THR A 162 -0.75 -1.75 9.96
C THR A 162 -0.94 -2.70 11.14
N ASP A 163 -0.12 -3.74 11.17
CA ASP A 163 -0.01 -4.58 12.35
C ASP A 163 0.82 -3.85 13.41
N THR A 164 0.18 -3.35 14.45
CA THR A 164 0.78 -2.50 15.50
C THR A 164 1.65 -3.24 16.50
N ARG A 165 1.68 -4.58 16.44
CA ARG A 165 2.48 -5.41 17.35
C ARG A 165 3.99 -5.28 17.07
N PRO A 166 4.87 -5.71 17.98
CA PRO A 166 6.32 -5.66 17.79
C PRO A 166 6.77 -6.26 16.46
N SER A 167 7.69 -5.59 15.77
CA SER A 167 8.14 -5.98 14.42
C SER A 167 8.70 -7.40 14.33
N SER A 168 9.33 -7.93 15.38
CA SER A 168 9.80 -9.32 15.46
C SER A 168 8.64 -10.31 15.45
N THR A 169 7.60 -10.05 16.24
CA THR A 169 6.37 -10.85 16.31
C THR A 169 5.67 -10.85 14.95
N THR A 170 5.46 -9.66 14.38
CA THR A 170 4.75 -9.53 13.10
C THR A 170 5.50 -10.15 11.93
N LEU A 171 6.85 -10.18 11.98
CA LEU A 171 7.63 -10.87 10.97
C LEU A 171 7.34 -12.37 10.95
N VAL A 172 7.36 -13.01 12.11
CA VAL A 172 7.11 -14.45 12.26
C VAL A 172 5.68 -14.81 11.85
N THR A 173 4.70 -14.09 12.40
CA THR A 173 3.28 -14.37 12.13
C THR A 173 2.91 -14.13 10.67
N THR A 174 3.43 -13.06 10.06
CA THR A 174 3.18 -12.74 8.64
C THR A 174 3.83 -13.75 7.71
N LEU A 175 5.09 -14.15 7.95
CA LEU A 175 5.75 -15.18 7.13
C LEU A 175 5.03 -16.53 7.24
N ARG A 176 4.64 -16.93 8.44
CA ARG A 176 3.82 -18.14 8.62
C ARG A 176 2.55 -18.06 7.79
N TRP A 177 1.82 -16.96 7.88
CA TRP A 177 0.57 -16.77 7.13
C TRP A 177 0.80 -16.82 5.61
N LEU A 178 1.76 -16.06 5.10
CA LEU A 178 2.07 -16.02 3.67
C LEU A 178 2.48 -17.39 3.11
N LEU A 179 3.28 -18.17 3.86
CA LEU A 179 3.82 -19.43 3.38
C LEU A 179 2.92 -20.64 3.67
N THR A 180 2.02 -20.57 4.64
CA THR A 180 1.17 -21.70 5.05
C THR A 180 -0.32 -21.45 4.96
N GLY A 181 -0.76 -20.22 4.71
CA GLY A 181 -2.17 -19.81 4.75
C GLY A 181 -2.76 -19.70 6.16
N LYS A 182 -2.01 -20.04 7.20
CA LYS A 182 -2.51 -20.08 8.58
C LYS A 182 -2.37 -18.73 9.26
N ARG A 183 -3.50 -18.06 9.52
CA ARG A 183 -3.59 -16.74 10.16
C ARG A 183 -3.77 -16.83 11.69
N ASP A 184 -4.24 -17.96 12.20
CA ASP A 184 -4.61 -18.17 13.60
C ASP A 184 -3.44 -17.97 14.55
N PRO A 185 -3.72 -17.64 15.84
CA PRO A 185 -2.70 -17.61 16.89
C PRO A 185 -1.94 -18.95 16.98
N PHE A 186 -0.64 -18.91 17.26
CA PHE A 186 0.16 -20.11 17.52
C PHE A 186 1.24 -19.84 18.57
N LEU A 187 1.51 -20.80 19.41
CA LEU A 187 2.37 -20.64 20.59
C LEU A 187 1.92 -19.40 21.40
N TRP A 188 2.84 -18.47 21.64
CA TRP A 188 2.58 -17.18 22.30
C TRP A 188 2.32 -16.03 21.32
N PHE A 189 2.30 -16.30 20.00
CA PHE A 189 2.02 -15.30 18.99
C PHE A 189 0.51 -15.16 18.77
N GLY A 190 0.02 -13.91 18.72
CA GLY A 190 -1.37 -13.64 18.36
C GLY A 190 -1.67 -13.89 16.87
N ARG A 191 -2.92 -13.65 16.47
CA ARG A 191 -3.39 -13.74 15.09
C ARG A 191 -2.56 -12.82 14.18
N ALA A 192 -2.20 -13.27 12.97
CA ALA A 192 -1.44 -12.49 12.01
C ALA A 192 -2.29 -11.37 11.37
N GLY A 193 -1.63 -10.26 11.03
CA GLY A 193 -2.22 -9.17 10.26
C GLY A 193 -2.75 -8.00 11.10
N VAL A 194 -3.47 -7.11 10.44
CA VAL A 194 -4.07 -5.91 11.04
C VAL A 194 -5.08 -6.32 12.13
N GLY A 195 -4.98 -5.70 13.29
CA GLY A 195 -5.85 -5.96 14.43
C GLY A 195 -7.17 -5.18 14.35
N ASP A 196 -8.13 -5.58 15.19
CA ASP A 196 -9.47 -4.98 15.20
C ASP A 196 -9.44 -3.51 15.62
N ASP A 197 -8.55 -3.11 16.54
CA ASP A 197 -8.35 -1.71 16.95
C ASP A 197 -7.92 -0.83 15.76
N GLU A 198 -7.06 -1.37 14.91
CA GLU A 198 -6.59 -0.66 13.73
C GLU A 198 -7.67 -0.59 12.64
N LEU A 199 -8.47 -1.63 12.49
CA LEU A 199 -9.66 -1.60 11.61
C LEU A 199 -10.68 -0.57 12.11
N ALA A 200 -10.91 -0.47 13.43
CA ALA A 200 -11.75 0.56 14.03
C ALA A 200 -11.23 1.98 13.72
N ARG A 201 -9.91 2.20 13.83
CA ARG A 201 -9.28 3.48 13.45
C ARG A 201 -9.48 3.79 11.96
N VAL A 202 -9.39 2.80 11.08
CA VAL A 202 -9.66 2.96 9.65
C VAL A 202 -11.14 3.32 9.40
N ALA A 203 -12.06 2.72 10.15
CA ALA A 203 -13.49 3.08 10.09
C ALA A 203 -13.74 4.53 10.52
N GLU A 204 -13.05 5.05 11.56
CA GLU A 204 -13.12 6.46 11.94
C GLU A 204 -12.64 7.39 10.82
N VAL A 205 -11.59 6.99 10.07
CA VAL A 205 -11.15 7.72 8.88
C VAL A 205 -12.24 7.73 7.81
N GLY A 206 -12.90 6.58 7.56
CA GLY A 206 -14.03 6.47 6.66
C GLY A 206 -15.19 7.40 7.06
N GLN A 207 -15.51 7.48 8.35
CA GLN A 207 -16.54 8.40 8.87
C GLN A 207 -16.18 9.87 8.62
N ARG A 208 -14.91 10.25 8.77
CA ARG A 208 -14.45 11.62 8.47
C ARG A 208 -14.53 11.93 6.98
N ILE A 209 -14.14 10.99 6.11
CA ILE A 209 -14.29 11.14 4.66
C ILE A 209 -15.76 11.31 4.29
N ALA A 210 -16.65 10.51 4.88
CA ALA A 210 -18.10 10.58 4.63
C ALA A 210 -18.69 11.96 4.96
N THR A 211 -18.21 12.59 6.03
CA THR A 211 -18.77 13.88 6.53
C THR A 211 -18.09 15.11 5.93
N SER A 212 -16.77 15.08 5.73
CA SER A 212 -15.98 16.25 5.32
C SER A 212 -15.38 16.16 3.93
N GLN A 213 -15.54 15.01 3.26
CA GLN A 213 -14.91 14.68 1.97
C GLN A 213 -13.38 14.89 1.98
N SER A 214 -12.77 14.80 3.16
CA SER A 214 -11.33 14.96 3.36
C SER A 214 -10.76 13.84 4.22
N CYS A 215 -9.57 13.39 3.87
CA CYS A 215 -8.85 12.40 4.64
C CYS A 215 -7.99 13.12 5.70
N PRO A 216 -8.08 12.74 6.99
CA PRO A 216 -7.26 13.35 8.04
C PRO A 216 -5.78 12.94 7.88
N LYS A 217 -4.86 13.83 8.25
CA LYS A 217 -3.41 13.57 8.18
C LYS A 217 -2.97 12.39 9.04
N GLU A 218 -3.68 12.13 10.13
CA GLU A 218 -3.45 11.04 11.07
C GLU A 218 -3.86 9.66 10.50
N ALA A 219 -4.50 9.63 9.33
CA ALA A 219 -4.88 8.39 8.66
C ALA A 219 -3.69 7.49 8.28
N ALA A 220 -2.49 8.09 8.15
CA ALA A 220 -1.25 7.39 7.86
C ALA A 220 -0.19 7.67 8.94
N PRO A 221 -0.25 7.01 10.10
CA PRO A 221 0.68 7.25 11.21
C PRO A 221 2.11 6.88 10.82
N ILE A 222 3.05 7.82 10.98
CA ILE A 222 4.44 7.64 10.62
C ILE A 222 5.27 7.33 11.87
N VAL A 223 5.90 6.15 11.88
CA VAL A 223 6.92 5.77 12.85
C VAL A 223 8.29 6.11 12.25
N PRO A 224 8.99 7.16 12.74
CA PRO A 224 10.15 7.74 12.06
C PRO A 224 11.31 6.75 11.82
N THR A 225 11.59 5.86 12.78
CA THR A 225 12.65 4.85 12.67
C THR A 225 12.32 3.81 11.60
N LEU A 226 11.07 3.31 11.58
CA LEU A 226 10.61 2.37 10.55
C LEU A 226 10.59 3.02 9.18
N ALA A 227 10.14 4.27 9.09
CA ALA A 227 10.09 5.01 7.83
C ALA A 227 11.49 5.25 7.25
N ALA A 228 12.47 5.64 8.09
CA ALA A 228 13.84 5.80 7.64
C ALA A 228 14.45 4.47 7.18
N ALA A 229 14.26 3.39 7.94
CA ALA A 229 14.73 2.05 7.58
C ALA A 229 14.11 1.55 6.26
N ASP A 230 12.80 1.70 6.11
CA ASP A 230 12.05 1.34 4.90
C ASP A 230 12.56 2.10 3.67
N LEU A 231 12.65 3.43 3.75
CA LEU A 231 13.11 4.25 2.63
C LEU A 231 14.55 3.93 2.20
N LEU A 232 15.42 3.57 3.14
CA LEU A 232 16.77 3.11 2.83
C LEU A 232 16.74 1.71 2.20
N ALA A 233 16.04 0.77 2.81
CA ALA A 233 15.89 -0.59 2.31
C ALA A 233 15.23 -0.63 0.92
N GLY A 234 14.22 0.19 0.66
CA GLY A 234 13.56 0.29 -0.64
C GLY A 234 14.52 0.74 -1.77
N ARG A 235 15.48 1.64 -1.46
CA ARG A 235 16.53 2.00 -2.43
C ARG A 235 17.48 0.84 -2.71
N VAL A 236 17.87 0.13 -1.66
CA VAL A 236 18.74 -1.05 -1.78
C VAL A 236 18.03 -2.15 -2.57
N PHE A 237 16.76 -2.42 -2.28
CA PHE A 237 15.96 -3.43 -2.98
C PHE A 237 15.86 -3.17 -4.48
N ARG A 238 15.61 -1.92 -4.89
CA ARG A 238 15.60 -1.55 -6.33
C ARG A 238 16.95 -1.79 -7.02
N ARG A 239 18.09 -1.57 -6.33
CA ARG A 239 19.40 -1.91 -6.90
C ARG A 239 19.59 -3.43 -7.03
N TRP A 240 19.16 -4.20 -6.02
CA TRP A 240 19.18 -5.65 -6.07
C TRP A 240 18.27 -6.23 -7.16
N ALA A 241 17.13 -5.60 -7.46
CA ALA A 241 16.27 -6.00 -8.58
C ALA A 241 17.03 -6.02 -9.90
N GLY A 242 17.82 -4.98 -10.18
CA GLY A 242 18.67 -4.92 -11.36
C GLY A 242 19.68 -6.07 -11.43
N LEU A 243 20.33 -6.40 -10.30
CA LEU A 243 21.28 -7.50 -10.23
C LEU A 243 20.61 -8.87 -10.43
N VAL A 244 19.46 -9.09 -9.79
CA VAL A 244 18.68 -10.34 -9.93
C VAL A 244 18.17 -10.50 -11.36
N ARG A 245 17.70 -9.44 -12.00
CA ARG A 245 17.30 -9.42 -13.41
C ARG A 245 18.47 -9.77 -14.34
N SER A 246 19.64 -9.18 -14.10
CA SER A 246 20.86 -9.50 -14.86
C SER A 246 21.27 -10.96 -14.67
N GLY A 247 21.25 -11.47 -13.45
CA GLY A 247 21.50 -12.87 -13.15
C GLY A 247 20.55 -13.82 -13.89
N ARG A 248 19.27 -13.47 -14.00
CA ARG A 248 18.28 -14.25 -14.76
C ARG A 248 18.57 -14.30 -16.25
N ARG A 249 19.11 -13.22 -16.83
CA ARG A 249 19.52 -13.19 -18.26
C ARG A 249 20.73 -14.05 -18.54
N ILE A 250 21.64 -14.19 -17.56
CA ILE A 250 22.84 -15.03 -17.67
C ILE A 250 22.50 -16.51 -17.57
N GLY A 251 21.59 -16.89 -16.67
CA GLY A 251 21.14 -18.26 -16.52
C GLY A 251 20.70 -18.64 -15.09
N PRO A 252 20.18 -19.87 -14.91
CA PRO A 252 19.60 -20.32 -13.64
C PRO A 252 20.59 -20.29 -12.46
N ALA A 253 21.85 -20.64 -12.67
CA ALA A 253 22.88 -20.62 -11.62
C ALA A 253 23.19 -19.18 -11.16
N ALA A 254 23.36 -18.24 -12.09
CA ALA A 254 23.59 -16.84 -11.81
C ALA A 254 22.38 -16.20 -11.10
N HIS A 255 21.17 -16.58 -11.51
CA HIS A 255 19.93 -16.14 -10.84
C HIS A 255 19.87 -16.65 -9.40
N ALA A 256 20.15 -17.92 -9.15
CA ALA A 256 20.18 -18.47 -7.80
C ALA A 256 21.25 -17.80 -6.91
N ALA A 257 22.44 -17.57 -7.47
CA ALA A 257 23.53 -16.87 -6.77
C ALA A 257 23.14 -15.44 -6.40
N THR A 258 22.54 -14.67 -7.31
CA THR A 258 22.10 -13.29 -7.03
C THR A 258 20.96 -13.24 -6.01
N LEU A 259 20.03 -14.19 -6.02
CA LEU A 259 18.99 -14.31 -4.98
C LEU A 259 19.60 -14.68 -3.62
N GLY A 260 20.55 -15.63 -3.57
CA GLY A 260 21.26 -15.99 -2.35
C GLY A 260 22.04 -14.82 -1.77
N ALA A 261 22.74 -14.06 -2.61
CA ALA A 261 23.46 -12.85 -2.22
C ALA A 261 22.48 -11.76 -1.70
N PHE A 262 21.31 -11.62 -2.31
CA PHE A 262 20.26 -10.73 -1.81
C PHE A 262 19.78 -11.13 -0.41
N VAL A 263 19.48 -12.41 -0.18
CA VAL A 263 19.04 -12.89 1.14
C VAL A 263 20.09 -12.65 2.22
N LEU A 264 21.37 -12.91 1.90
CA LEU A 264 22.48 -12.61 2.79
C LEU A 264 22.61 -11.10 3.06
N GLY A 265 22.55 -10.29 2.00
CA GLY A 265 22.57 -8.83 2.12
C GLY A 265 21.41 -8.28 2.94
N LEU A 266 20.24 -8.88 2.84
CA LEU A 266 19.06 -8.55 3.67
C LEU A 266 19.33 -8.88 5.15
N ALA A 267 19.90 -10.05 5.45
CA ALA A 267 20.27 -10.43 6.81
C ALA A 267 21.26 -9.42 7.42
N VAL A 268 22.31 -9.04 6.65
CA VAL A 268 23.27 -8.01 7.07
C VAL A 268 22.59 -6.66 7.28
N ALA A 269 21.69 -6.25 6.38
CA ALA A 269 20.94 -4.99 6.51
C ALA A 269 20.06 -4.96 7.78
N ILE A 270 19.48 -6.08 8.16
CA ILE A 270 18.71 -6.21 9.40
C ILE A 270 19.63 -6.10 10.62
N VAL A 271 20.70 -6.86 10.65
CA VAL A 271 21.62 -6.95 11.82
C VAL A 271 22.42 -5.67 12.03
N VAL A 272 22.83 -5.00 10.96
CA VAL A 272 23.68 -3.80 11.02
C VAL A 272 22.87 -2.53 10.75
N GLY A 273 22.01 -2.53 9.73
CA GLY A 273 21.29 -1.34 9.28
C GLY A 273 20.25 -0.85 10.28
N LEU A 274 19.46 -1.76 10.88
CA LEU A 274 18.45 -1.34 11.86
C LEU A 274 19.06 -0.72 13.13
N PRO A 275 20.13 -1.27 13.74
CA PRO A 275 20.82 -0.61 14.85
C PRO A 275 21.38 0.76 14.48
N LEU A 276 21.93 0.94 13.27
CA LEU A 276 22.42 2.23 12.82
C LEU A 276 21.31 3.28 12.69
N VAL A 277 20.15 2.89 12.16
CA VAL A 277 18.98 3.77 12.10
C VAL A 277 18.47 4.10 13.50
N ALA A 278 18.43 3.12 14.40
CA ALA A 278 18.04 3.33 15.80
C ALA A 278 19.01 4.30 16.52
N LEU A 279 20.32 4.15 16.30
CA LEU A 279 21.33 5.05 16.83
C LEU A 279 21.17 6.47 16.27
N ALA A 280 20.95 6.61 14.97
CA ALA A 280 20.70 7.91 14.35
C ALA A 280 19.44 8.58 14.91
N ALA A 281 18.38 7.81 15.18
CA ALA A 281 17.16 8.29 15.81
C ALA A 281 17.40 8.70 17.26
N LEU A 282 18.20 7.95 18.01
CA LEU A 282 18.56 8.27 19.40
C LEU A 282 19.35 9.58 19.47
N ILE A 283 20.37 9.75 18.62
CA ILE A 283 21.20 10.96 18.58
C ILE A 283 20.40 12.17 18.07
N GLY A 284 19.61 12.00 17.02
CA GLY A 284 18.85 13.07 16.37
C GLY A 284 17.56 13.45 17.10
N GLY A 285 17.01 12.56 17.96
CA GLY A 285 15.84 12.78 18.78
C GLY A 285 14.65 13.35 18.01
N VAL A 286 14.06 14.40 18.52
CA VAL A 286 12.87 15.07 17.93
C VAL A 286 13.17 15.64 16.54
N ARG A 287 14.40 16.13 16.29
CA ARG A 287 14.79 16.68 14.98
C ARG A 287 14.82 15.59 13.90
N PHE A 288 15.33 14.41 14.23
CA PHE A 288 15.28 13.24 13.32
C PHE A 288 13.84 12.87 13.01
N ALA A 289 12.99 12.77 14.04
CA ALA A 289 11.58 12.41 13.87
C ALA A 289 10.84 13.41 12.97
N ALA A 290 10.98 14.70 13.25
CA ALA A 290 10.34 15.78 12.47
C ALA A 290 10.83 15.79 11.01
N LEU A 291 12.14 15.58 10.78
CA LEU A 291 12.70 15.51 9.43
C LEU A 291 12.10 14.33 8.64
N VAL A 292 12.11 13.14 9.22
CA VAL A 292 11.59 11.93 8.55
C VAL A 292 10.10 12.09 8.26
N GLN A 293 9.29 12.54 9.22
CA GLN A 293 7.87 12.79 9.03
C GLN A 293 7.63 13.77 7.89
N ARG A 294 8.33 14.92 7.89
CA ARG A 294 8.21 15.93 6.82
C ARG A 294 8.56 15.35 5.44
N VAL A 295 9.67 14.59 5.36
CA VAL A 295 10.11 13.97 4.10
C VAL A 295 9.08 12.96 3.59
N VAL A 296 8.52 12.14 4.46
CA VAL A 296 7.51 11.14 4.09
C VAL A 296 6.24 11.83 3.62
N TYR A 297 5.65 12.70 4.44
CA TYR A 297 4.38 13.39 4.08
C TYR A 297 4.46 14.11 2.73
N ARG A 298 5.55 14.83 2.48
CA ARG A 298 5.73 15.54 1.20
C ARG A 298 5.83 14.62 -0.01
N ARG A 299 6.13 13.35 0.19
CA ARG A 299 6.30 12.37 -0.88
C ARG A 299 5.09 11.50 -1.12
N ILE A 300 4.30 11.23 -0.08
CA ILE A 300 3.17 10.29 -0.17
C ILE A 300 1.85 10.97 -0.51
N SER A 301 1.69 12.27 -0.22
CA SER A 301 0.46 13.02 -0.49
C SER A 301 0.72 14.30 -1.26
N PHE A 302 -0.25 14.74 -2.07
CA PHE A 302 -0.15 15.96 -2.87
C PHE A 302 -1.55 16.50 -3.26
N GLY A 303 -1.59 17.69 -3.86
CA GLY A 303 -2.83 18.29 -4.38
C GLY A 303 -3.63 19.07 -3.33
N HIS A 304 -3.08 19.30 -2.15
CA HIS A 304 -3.73 20.10 -1.10
C HIS A 304 -3.61 21.59 -1.42
N THR A 305 -4.71 22.32 -1.33
CA THR A 305 -4.74 23.77 -1.53
C THR A 305 -3.99 24.51 -0.40
N GLY A 306 -3.47 25.69 -0.68
CA GLY A 306 -2.46 26.43 0.11
C GLY A 306 -2.69 26.64 1.63
N SER A 307 -3.89 26.38 2.17
CA SER A 307 -4.15 26.39 3.62
C SER A 307 -3.36 25.33 4.39
N ASP A 308 -3.01 24.23 3.75
CA ASP A 308 -2.30 23.11 4.38
C ASP A 308 -0.77 23.27 4.39
N LYS A 309 -0.23 24.27 3.66
CA LYS A 309 1.22 24.53 3.60
C LYS A 309 1.74 25.20 4.89
N ALA A 310 0.88 25.90 5.62
CA ALA A 310 1.26 26.68 6.80
C ALA A 310 1.60 25.83 8.05
N VAL A 311 1.23 24.56 8.08
CA VAL A 311 1.44 23.68 9.24
C VAL A 311 2.85 23.02 9.23
N PHE A 312 3.62 23.19 8.15
CA PHE A 312 4.95 22.57 7.96
C PHE A 312 6.10 23.58 7.70
N ALA A 313 5.84 24.86 7.94
CA ALA A 313 6.88 25.89 7.93
C ALA A 313 7.66 25.93 9.25
#